data_6b5ab84fbfaa7f040b35f8f8ac701297
#
_entry.id   6b5ab84fbfaa7f040b35f8f8ac701297
#
_cell.length_a   1.000
_cell.length_b   1.000
_cell.length_c   1.000
_cell.angle_alpha   90.00
_cell.angle_beta   90.00
_cell.angle_gamma   90.00
#
_symmetry.space_group_name_H-M   'P 1'
#
loop_
_entity.id
_entity.type
_entity.pdbx_description
1 polymer ?
#
loop_
_entity_poly.entity_id
_entity_poly.type
_entity_poly.pdbx_seq_one_letter_code
_entity_poly.pdbx_strand_id
1 'polypeptide(L)'
;LAVLGRYVLTPAVFDLLEHTMPGAGAEIQLTDAIGELARREKVYAYRFEGRRYDIGDKEGFLEATVEQALKRPEIRDEFMAYLVHTIGPLLRQKMEADAE
;
A
#
# COMPACT_ATOMS: atom_id res chain seq x y z
N LEU A 1 -7.76 -11.66 -5.29
CA LEU A 1 -7.63 -10.34 -4.66
C LEU A 1 -6.79 -10.45 -3.39
N ALA A 2 -5.83 -9.55 -3.21
CA ALA A 2 -5.06 -9.48 -1.98
C ALA A 2 -5.72 -8.52 -0.98
N VAL A 3 -5.62 -8.84 0.30
CA VAL A 3 -6.16 -8.01 1.38
C VAL A 3 -5.19 -6.88 1.67
N LEU A 4 -5.69 -5.64 1.77
CA LEU A 4 -4.87 -4.43 1.91
C LEU A 4 -4.84 -3.85 3.35
N GLY A 5 -5.28 -4.61 4.35
CA GLY A 5 -5.17 -4.21 5.76
C GLY A 5 -6.20 -3.20 6.24
N ARG A 6 -7.31 -2.99 5.51
CA ARG A 6 -8.47 -2.21 5.98
C ARG A 6 -9.70 -3.10 6.03
N TYR A 7 -10.32 -3.17 7.20
CA TYR A 7 -11.41 -4.10 7.48
C TYR A 7 -12.55 -3.39 8.21
N VAL A 8 -13.77 -3.80 7.85
CA VAL A 8 -14.98 -3.56 8.65
C VAL A 8 -15.51 -4.95 8.99
N LEU A 9 -15.45 -5.32 10.26
CA LEU A 9 -15.74 -6.67 10.74
C LEU A 9 -16.83 -6.62 11.82
N THR A 10 -17.62 -7.68 11.87
CA THR A 10 -18.58 -7.88 12.97
C THR A 10 -17.86 -8.29 14.25
N PRO A 11 -18.47 -8.08 15.45
CA PRO A 11 -17.88 -8.52 16.71
C PRO A 11 -17.56 -10.01 16.79
N ALA A 12 -18.22 -10.84 15.98
CA ALA A 12 -17.97 -12.29 15.90
C ALA A 12 -16.50 -12.63 15.55
N VAL A 13 -15.76 -11.71 14.95
CA VAL A 13 -14.32 -11.92 14.67
C VAL A 13 -13.51 -12.12 15.95
N PHE A 14 -13.89 -11.49 17.07
CA PHE A 14 -13.16 -11.62 18.33
C PHE A 14 -13.28 -13.02 18.92
N ASP A 15 -14.48 -13.62 18.87
CA ASP A 15 -14.69 -15.00 19.31
C ASP A 15 -13.86 -15.99 18.48
N LEU A 16 -13.72 -15.70 17.19
CA LEU A 16 -12.86 -16.50 16.30
C LEU A 16 -11.38 -16.31 16.60
N LEU A 17 -10.94 -15.08 16.87
CA LEU A 17 -9.54 -14.80 17.22
C LEU A 17 -9.09 -15.49 18.50
N GLU A 18 -9.96 -15.61 19.50
CA GLU A 18 -9.66 -16.34 20.74
C GLU A 18 -9.33 -17.81 20.50
N HIS A 19 -9.86 -18.41 19.44
CA HIS A 19 -9.66 -19.81 19.08
C HIS A 19 -8.75 -20.01 17.86
N THR A 20 -8.24 -18.93 17.26
CA THR A 20 -7.34 -18.99 16.10
C THR A 20 -5.96 -19.46 16.55
N MET A 21 -5.47 -20.54 15.92
CA MET A 21 -4.13 -21.07 16.16
C MET A 21 -3.08 -20.22 15.44
N PRO A 22 -1.84 -20.15 15.96
CA PRO A 22 -0.75 -19.50 15.26
C PRO A 22 -0.57 -20.07 13.85
N GLY A 23 -0.51 -19.17 12.86
CA GLY A 23 -0.33 -19.49 11.45
C GLY A 23 1.07 -19.13 10.94
N ALA A 24 1.14 -18.47 9.79
CA ALA A 24 2.41 -18.04 9.20
C ALA A 24 3.21 -17.17 10.17
N GLY A 25 4.49 -17.45 10.33
CA GLY A 25 5.39 -16.75 11.25
C GLY A 25 5.15 -17.07 12.74
N ALA A 26 4.41 -18.12 13.07
CA ALA A 26 4.01 -18.49 14.44
C ALA A 26 3.19 -17.39 15.16
N GLU A 27 2.53 -16.53 14.41
CA GLU A 27 1.65 -15.46 14.92
C GLU A 27 0.18 -15.77 14.65
N ILE A 28 -0.70 -15.27 15.50
CA ILE A 28 -2.15 -15.31 15.27
C ILE A 28 -2.47 -14.32 14.16
N GLN A 29 -2.96 -14.84 13.03
CA GLN A 29 -3.25 -14.06 11.83
C GLN A 29 -4.73 -13.66 11.77
N LEU A 30 -5.01 -12.36 11.65
CA LEU A 30 -6.37 -11.85 11.44
C LEU A 30 -7.02 -12.44 10.18
N THR A 31 -6.24 -12.65 9.13
CA THR A 31 -6.72 -13.24 7.86
C THR A 31 -7.25 -14.66 8.04
N ASP A 32 -6.69 -15.45 8.95
CA ASP A 32 -7.18 -16.80 9.27
C ASP A 32 -8.55 -16.73 9.96
N ALA A 33 -8.73 -15.79 10.91
CA ALA A 33 -10.01 -15.54 11.56
C ALA A 33 -11.07 -15.02 10.57
N ILE A 34 -10.69 -14.13 9.63
CA ILE A 34 -11.60 -13.66 8.57
C ILE A 34 -11.98 -14.80 7.64
N GLY A 35 -11.07 -15.72 7.30
CA GLY A 35 -11.35 -16.91 6.52
C GLY A 35 -12.38 -17.82 7.20
N GLU A 36 -12.29 -18.00 8.53
CA GLU A 36 -13.28 -18.75 9.30
C GLU A 36 -14.62 -18.00 9.41
N LEU A 37 -14.58 -16.67 9.58
CA LEU A 37 -15.77 -15.83 9.58
C LEU A 37 -16.55 -15.95 8.26
N ALA A 38 -15.84 -15.99 7.12
CA ALA A 38 -16.43 -16.13 5.78
C ALA A 38 -17.12 -17.46 5.54
N ARG A 39 -16.86 -18.49 6.37
CA ARG A 39 -17.59 -19.77 6.36
C ARG A 39 -18.90 -19.70 7.12
N ARG A 40 -19.02 -18.76 8.05
CA ARG A 40 -20.18 -18.62 8.97
C ARG A 40 -21.13 -17.53 8.54
N GLU A 41 -20.61 -16.44 7.96
CA GLU A 41 -21.41 -15.31 7.50
C GLU A 41 -20.87 -14.75 6.17
N LYS A 42 -21.61 -13.83 5.55
CA LYS A 42 -21.18 -13.19 4.31
C LYS A 42 -20.08 -12.19 4.59
N VAL A 43 -18.91 -12.41 4.00
CA VAL A 43 -17.78 -11.47 3.99
C VAL A 43 -17.56 -10.99 2.55
N TYR A 44 -17.49 -9.68 2.36
CA TYR A 44 -17.36 -9.06 1.06
C TYR A 44 -15.96 -8.48 0.88
N ALA A 45 -15.40 -8.69 -0.31
CA ALA A 45 -14.20 -7.97 -0.74
C ALA A 45 -14.60 -6.71 -1.49
N TYR A 46 -14.21 -5.55 -0.98
CA TYR A 46 -14.43 -4.28 -1.67
C TYR A 46 -13.24 -3.93 -2.54
N ARG A 47 -13.46 -3.83 -3.84
CA ARG A 47 -12.47 -3.36 -4.80
C ARG A 47 -12.56 -1.84 -4.91
N PHE A 48 -11.63 -1.14 -4.26
CA PHE A 48 -11.61 0.32 -4.30
C PHE A 48 -10.97 0.84 -5.60
N GLU A 49 -11.34 2.06 -5.97
CA GLU A 49 -10.69 2.83 -7.01
C GLU A 49 -9.55 3.64 -6.38
N GLY A 50 -8.36 3.57 -6.97
CA GLY A 50 -7.20 4.28 -6.48
C GLY A 50 -5.91 3.48 -6.58
N ARG A 51 -4.79 4.15 -6.28
CA ARG A 51 -3.47 3.53 -6.25
C ARG A 51 -3.07 3.16 -4.83
N ARG A 52 -2.62 1.94 -4.64
CA ARG A 52 -1.97 1.48 -3.42
C ARG A 52 -0.47 1.73 -3.52
N TYR A 53 0.12 2.20 -2.42
CA TYR A 53 1.57 2.28 -2.25
C TYR A 53 1.98 1.37 -1.10
N ASP A 54 3.09 0.68 -1.27
CA ASP A 54 3.75 -0.02 -0.16
C ASP A 54 4.83 0.89 0.42
N ILE A 55 4.46 1.65 1.45
CA ILE A 55 5.37 2.59 2.11
C ILE A 55 6.37 1.90 3.05
N GLY A 56 6.24 0.61 3.29
CA GLY A 56 7.22 -0.21 4.00
C GLY A 56 8.42 -0.56 3.12
N ASP A 57 8.24 -0.52 1.80
CA ASP A 57 9.30 -0.61 0.82
C ASP A 57 9.89 0.77 0.51
N LYS A 58 11.22 0.85 0.31
CA LYS A 58 11.92 2.12 0.07
C LYS A 58 11.47 2.81 -1.22
N GLU A 59 11.33 2.04 -2.28
CA GLU A 59 10.88 2.54 -3.58
C GLU A 59 9.43 3.00 -3.51
N GLY A 60 8.54 2.20 -2.95
CA GLY A 60 7.13 2.55 -2.76
C GLY A 60 6.93 3.79 -1.89
N PHE A 61 7.77 4.00 -0.87
CA PHE A 61 7.77 5.23 -0.07
C PHE A 61 8.13 6.47 -0.91
N LEU A 62 9.17 6.37 -1.76
CA LEU A 62 9.58 7.47 -2.64
C LEU A 62 8.52 7.77 -3.70
N GLU A 63 7.97 6.75 -4.34
CA GLU A 63 6.85 6.90 -5.29
C GLU A 63 5.65 7.62 -4.66
N ALA A 64 5.23 7.16 -3.48
CA ALA A 64 4.12 7.77 -2.76
C ALA A 64 4.40 9.22 -2.41
N THR A 65 5.62 9.54 -1.97
CA THR A 65 6.04 10.89 -1.61
C THR A 65 5.96 11.83 -2.81
N VAL A 66 6.53 11.44 -3.95
CA VAL A 66 6.51 12.24 -5.18
C VAL A 66 5.08 12.44 -5.70
N GLU A 67 4.32 11.37 -5.83
CA GLU A 67 2.96 11.45 -6.36
C GLU A 67 2.00 12.23 -5.45
N GLN A 68 2.13 12.11 -4.13
CA GLN A 68 1.31 12.88 -3.20
C GLN A 68 1.71 14.37 -3.19
N ALA A 69 3.00 14.70 -3.32
CA ALA A 69 3.46 16.07 -3.47
C ALA A 69 2.85 16.75 -4.70
N LEU A 70 2.80 16.03 -5.84
CA LEU A 70 2.20 16.54 -7.08
C LEU A 70 0.67 16.71 -7.02
N LYS A 71 -0.01 16.08 -6.05
CA LYS A 71 -1.46 16.25 -5.83
C LYS A 71 -1.79 17.44 -4.91
N ARG A 72 -0.80 18.02 -4.21
CA ARG A 72 -0.99 19.11 -3.28
C ARG A 72 -0.88 20.46 -3.98
N PRO A 73 -1.96 21.25 -4.08
CA PRO A 73 -1.95 22.54 -4.81
C PRO A 73 -0.88 23.52 -4.30
N GLU A 74 -0.63 23.52 -2.98
CA GLU A 74 0.26 24.46 -2.32
C GLU A 74 1.76 24.26 -2.63
N ILE A 75 2.15 23.07 -3.11
CA ILE A 75 3.56 22.75 -3.42
C ILE A 75 3.75 22.19 -4.83
N ARG A 76 2.67 21.79 -5.50
CA ARG A 76 2.70 21.06 -6.77
C ARG A 76 3.54 21.75 -7.84
N ASP A 77 3.28 23.04 -8.07
CA ASP A 77 3.83 23.77 -9.21
C ASP A 77 5.36 23.98 -9.02
N GLU A 78 5.76 24.36 -7.81
CA GLU A 78 7.18 24.53 -7.47
C GLU A 78 7.92 23.18 -7.50
N PHE A 79 7.31 22.14 -6.94
CA PHE A 79 7.91 20.80 -6.94
C PHE A 79 7.99 20.21 -8.34
N MET A 80 7.00 20.41 -9.19
CA MET A 80 7.03 20.00 -10.60
C MET A 80 8.16 20.70 -11.35
N ALA A 81 8.32 22.02 -11.15
CA ALA A 81 9.42 22.76 -11.75
C ALA A 81 10.79 22.20 -11.32
N TYR A 82 10.97 21.88 -10.05
CA TYR A 82 12.16 21.20 -9.54
C TYR A 82 12.42 19.86 -10.22
N LEU A 83 11.40 19.00 -10.33
CA LEU A 83 11.54 17.70 -11.00
C LEU A 83 11.95 17.85 -12.46
N VAL A 84 11.33 18.79 -13.19
CA VAL A 84 11.60 18.99 -14.62
C VAL A 84 12.98 19.62 -14.85
N HIS A 85 13.32 20.68 -14.11
CA HIS A 85 14.52 21.47 -14.38
C HIS A 85 15.78 20.99 -13.67
N THR A 86 15.65 20.29 -12.57
CA THR A 86 16.78 19.78 -11.77
C THR A 86 16.95 18.28 -11.93
N ILE A 87 15.90 17.51 -11.64
CA ILE A 87 16.00 16.05 -11.63
C ILE A 87 15.99 15.46 -13.04
N GLY A 88 15.17 15.98 -13.93
CA GLY A 88 15.09 15.49 -15.32
C GLY A 88 16.43 15.47 -16.06
N PRO A 89 17.25 16.55 -16.04
CA PRO A 89 18.58 16.55 -16.62
C PRO A 89 19.51 15.51 -16.00
N LEU A 90 19.50 15.35 -14.67
CA LEU A 90 20.31 14.36 -13.96
C LEU A 90 19.96 12.92 -14.36
N LEU A 91 18.68 12.62 -14.54
CA LEU A 91 18.24 11.31 -14.99
C LEU A 91 18.71 11.00 -16.40
N ARG A 92 18.59 11.97 -17.33
CA ARG A 92 19.08 11.79 -18.71
C ARG A 92 20.58 11.54 -18.76
N GLN A 93 21.36 12.32 -18.03
CA GLN A 93 22.81 12.15 -17.95
C GLN A 93 23.20 10.76 -17.42
N LYS A 94 22.49 10.27 -16.41
CA LYS A 94 22.77 8.95 -15.86
C LYS A 94 22.42 7.83 -16.84
N MET A 95 21.25 7.93 -17.48
CA MET A 95 20.84 6.93 -18.49
C MET A 95 21.80 6.86 -19.68
N GLU A 96 22.34 7.99 -20.11
CA GLU A 96 23.35 8.05 -21.18
C GLU A 96 24.66 7.38 -20.74
N ALA A 97 25.12 7.64 -19.51
CA ALA A 97 26.32 7.02 -18.96
C ALA A 97 26.21 5.51 -18.79
N ASP A 98 25.02 5.02 -18.38
CA ASP A 98 24.76 3.58 -18.19
C ASP A 98 24.57 2.83 -19.54
N ALA A 99 24.42 3.54 -20.67
CA ALA A 99 24.27 2.97 -22.01
C ALA A 99 25.63 2.78 -22.77
N GLU A 100 26.74 3.32 -22.25
CA GLU A 100 28.11 3.15 -22.78
C GLU A 100 28.79 1.93 -22.15
#